data_f476da2b2600af7cfaf84dab720200f7
#
_entry.id   f476da2b2600af7cfaf84dab720200f7
#
_cell.length_a   1.000
_cell.length_b   1.000
_cell.length_c   1.000
_cell.angle_alpha   90.00
_cell.angle_beta   90.00
_cell.angle_gamma   90.00
#
_symmetry.space_group_name_H-M   'P 1'
#
loop_
_entity.id
_entity.type
_entity.pdbx_description
1 polymer ?
#
loop_
_entity_poly.entity_id
_entity_poly.type
_entity_poly.pdbx_seq_one_letter_code
_entity_poly.pdbx_strand_id
1 'polypeptide(L)'
;MPTLPASLPVLTVMAVTPLAGALLLWLVPPLRRLHARAVGLVFSLAVLALGLWALSAFDLAQASTVQLTDTHSWIPAIGASWALGVNGLGLSMVLLGAFVTPLVLLASWGEVPADRQGLFTGLVLTLEFFVVVIFSARDLLLFYLCFEAMLIPVYFLIGCFGGRNRQRAALKFLLYSLAGGLIMLIGVIAVYLHSAKNGTPSFLIDSVAANLHVSTSAGHWIFLTFFIAFAIKAPLVPVHTWLPDTAEQATPGTSVLLIGILDKIGTFGMITLVLPIFPEASRWAAPVILVLAVVSIIYGGLAAIAQDNLYRLISYTSVSHFGFMVLGIFIGNQVAANGAMVYMVAHGLSIAGLYLVTGFMARRTGTVAISELGGIARVMPLVAGTFLVSGLASIALPGLSGFVPEWMVLTGTFSVSLALGGAAVVGVVIAAVYMLLPYQRVFTGAPAPERVGSPDLDGRERLVVVPVIAAMLALGLAPGVLTSAFDDVARQVALTVTTSSQAETSARGAGDSPDAGGATDASAASTATEGNTK
;
A
#
# COMPACT_ATOMS: atom_id res chain seq x y z
N MET A 1 26.34 12.04 14.76
CA MET A 1 26.05 11.85 13.33
C MET A 1 26.16 13.20 12.68
N PRO A 2 26.75 13.35 11.50
CA PRO A 2 26.86 14.67 10.87
C PRO A 2 25.44 15.19 10.58
N THR A 3 25.10 16.30 11.17
CA THR A 3 23.90 17.07 10.85
C THR A 3 24.03 17.56 9.43
N LEU A 4 23.17 17.05 8.55
CA LEU A 4 23.11 17.48 7.16
C LEU A 4 22.74 18.96 7.06
N PRO A 5 23.24 19.67 6.03
CA PRO A 5 22.75 21.00 5.77
C PRO A 5 21.22 20.91 5.54
N ALA A 6 20.46 21.74 6.23
CA ALA A 6 19.00 21.84 6.18
C ALA A 6 18.43 22.18 4.78
N SER A 7 19.26 22.14 3.74
CA SER A 7 18.98 22.62 2.39
C SER A 7 19.01 21.55 1.29
N LEU A 8 19.23 20.24 1.62
CA LEU A 8 19.23 19.22 0.56
C LEU A 8 17.81 18.73 0.31
N PRO A 9 17.26 18.92 -0.91
CA PRO A 9 15.92 18.47 -1.29
C PRO A 9 15.93 16.94 -1.49
N VAL A 10 16.03 16.18 -0.37
CA VAL A 10 16.27 14.73 -0.40
C VAL A 10 15.21 13.98 -1.20
N LEU A 11 13.93 14.36 -1.09
CA LEU A 11 12.84 13.69 -1.81
C LEU A 11 12.90 13.97 -3.32
N THR A 12 13.25 15.21 -3.73
CA THR A 12 13.47 15.52 -5.15
C THR A 12 14.68 14.79 -5.71
N VAL A 13 15.81 14.74 -4.98
CA VAL A 13 16.97 13.94 -5.39
C VAL A 13 16.61 12.47 -5.51
N MET A 14 15.88 11.92 -4.53
CA MET A 14 15.43 10.53 -4.53
C MET A 14 14.50 10.24 -5.73
N ALA A 15 13.60 11.16 -6.08
CA ALA A 15 12.72 11.03 -7.23
C ALA A 15 13.50 11.09 -8.56
N VAL A 16 14.38 12.08 -8.72
CA VAL A 16 15.11 12.28 -9.98
C VAL A 16 16.14 11.17 -10.25
N THR A 17 16.68 10.54 -9.21
CA THR A 17 17.70 9.48 -9.34
C THR A 17 17.27 8.34 -10.29
N PRO A 18 16.14 7.66 -10.12
CA PRO A 18 15.75 6.56 -11.01
C PRO A 18 15.39 7.08 -12.42
N LEU A 19 14.82 8.30 -12.53
CA LEU A 19 14.54 8.92 -13.82
C LEU A 19 15.84 9.19 -14.59
N ALA A 20 16.89 9.66 -13.92
CA ALA A 20 18.22 9.82 -14.53
C ALA A 20 18.77 8.49 -15.06
N GLY A 21 18.62 7.40 -14.31
CA GLY A 21 18.95 6.05 -14.74
C GLY A 21 18.17 5.59 -15.97
N ALA A 22 16.86 5.86 -16.02
CA ALA A 22 16.00 5.56 -17.16
C ALA A 22 16.43 6.34 -18.41
N LEU A 23 16.64 7.65 -18.28
CA LEU A 23 17.10 8.51 -19.37
C LEU A 23 18.47 8.07 -19.89
N LEU A 24 19.39 7.72 -19.00
CA LEU A 24 20.71 7.21 -19.36
C LEU A 24 20.60 5.93 -20.23
N LEU A 25 19.72 5.00 -19.87
CA LEU A 25 19.46 3.79 -20.65
C LEU A 25 18.83 4.08 -22.01
N TRP A 26 17.98 5.10 -22.13
CA TRP A 26 17.32 5.41 -23.40
C TRP A 26 18.20 6.22 -24.34
N LEU A 27 19.04 7.11 -23.81
CA LEU A 27 19.88 8.01 -24.59
C LEU A 27 21.25 7.40 -24.95
N VAL A 28 21.76 6.41 -24.18
CA VAL A 28 23.08 5.84 -24.37
C VAL A 28 22.99 4.37 -24.82
N PRO A 29 23.02 4.08 -26.15
CA PRO A 29 22.82 2.73 -26.69
C PRO A 29 23.77 1.65 -26.13
N PRO A 30 25.07 1.91 -25.88
CA PRO A 30 25.96 0.92 -25.27
C PRO A 30 25.51 0.47 -23.88
N LEU A 31 25.10 1.41 -23.02
CA LEU A 31 24.60 1.10 -21.67
C LEU A 31 23.32 0.29 -21.73
N ARG A 32 22.41 0.65 -22.64
CA ARG A 32 21.16 -0.07 -22.85
C ARG A 32 21.38 -1.53 -23.27
N ARG A 33 22.34 -1.79 -24.14
CA ARG A 33 22.58 -3.12 -24.70
C ARG A 33 23.42 -4.02 -23.78
N LEU A 34 24.45 -3.47 -23.13
CA LEU A 34 25.45 -4.24 -22.41
C LEU A 34 25.30 -4.20 -20.90
N HIS A 35 24.79 -3.10 -20.34
CA HIS A 35 24.85 -2.82 -18.90
C HIS A 35 23.50 -2.47 -18.28
N ALA A 36 22.37 -2.65 -18.99
CA ALA A 36 21.05 -2.23 -18.50
C ALA A 36 20.71 -2.77 -17.10
N ARG A 37 21.06 -4.02 -16.82
CA ARG A 37 20.85 -4.65 -15.52
C ARG A 37 21.64 -3.99 -14.41
N ALA A 38 22.92 -3.72 -14.67
CA ALA A 38 23.79 -3.07 -13.69
C ALA A 38 23.36 -1.62 -13.44
N VAL A 39 23.02 -0.86 -14.50
CA VAL A 39 22.48 0.50 -14.37
C VAL A 39 21.20 0.48 -13.54
N GLY A 40 20.26 -0.41 -13.84
CA GLY A 40 19.01 -0.55 -13.08
C GLY A 40 19.27 -0.79 -11.60
N LEU A 41 20.13 -1.74 -11.26
CA LEU A 41 20.46 -2.04 -9.86
C LEU A 41 21.18 -0.89 -9.16
N VAL A 42 22.14 -0.24 -9.82
CA VAL A 42 22.88 0.90 -9.22
C VAL A 42 21.92 2.03 -8.88
N PHE A 43 21.04 2.43 -9.81
CA PHE A 43 20.11 3.53 -9.58
C PHE A 43 19.03 3.18 -8.57
N SER A 44 18.43 1.98 -8.62
CA SER A 44 17.41 1.57 -7.62
C SER A 44 18.00 1.36 -6.21
N LEU A 45 19.24 0.84 -6.10
CA LEU A 45 19.95 0.77 -4.82
C LEU A 45 20.35 2.15 -4.30
N ALA A 46 20.65 3.11 -5.19
CA ALA A 46 20.87 4.49 -4.78
C ALA A 46 19.58 5.13 -4.22
N VAL A 47 18.42 4.85 -4.83
CA VAL A 47 17.10 5.27 -4.28
C VAL A 47 16.87 4.65 -2.90
N LEU A 48 17.16 3.36 -2.72
CA LEU A 48 17.05 2.70 -1.42
C LEU A 48 17.99 3.35 -0.39
N ALA A 49 19.23 3.62 -0.75
CA ALA A 49 20.20 4.28 0.13
C ALA A 49 19.73 5.70 0.54
N LEU A 50 19.21 6.47 -0.42
CA LEU A 50 18.62 7.79 -0.15
C LEU A 50 17.38 7.68 0.74
N GLY A 51 16.54 6.64 0.56
CA GLY A 51 15.38 6.38 1.41
C GLY A 51 15.77 6.02 2.84
N LEU A 52 16.79 5.18 3.03
CA LEU A 52 17.33 4.87 4.36
C LEU A 52 17.96 6.11 5.02
N TRP A 53 18.59 6.95 4.23
CA TRP A 53 19.08 8.22 4.72
C TRP A 53 17.93 9.18 5.10
N ALA A 54 16.88 9.28 4.29
CA ALA A 54 15.68 10.04 4.63
C ALA A 54 15.05 9.53 5.94
N LEU A 55 14.98 8.21 6.15
CA LEU A 55 14.51 7.61 7.39
C LEU A 55 15.37 8.02 8.60
N SER A 56 16.70 8.10 8.43
CA SER A 56 17.61 8.51 9.50
C SER A 56 17.48 9.99 9.87
N ALA A 57 17.01 10.82 8.96
CA ALA A 57 16.77 12.25 9.14
C ALA A 57 15.32 12.57 9.59
N PHE A 58 14.43 11.56 9.54
CA PHE A 58 13.02 11.71 9.88
C PHE A 58 12.82 11.59 11.40
N ASP A 59 12.09 12.54 12.00
CA ASP A 59 11.73 12.49 13.41
C ASP A 59 10.49 11.59 13.62
N LEU A 60 10.73 10.39 14.13
CA LEU A 60 9.66 9.42 14.42
C LEU A 60 8.72 9.87 15.54
N ALA A 61 9.16 10.77 16.45
CA ALA A 61 8.30 11.29 17.49
C ALA A 61 7.25 12.27 16.95
N GLN A 62 7.48 12.82 15.75
CA GLN A 62 6.57 13.72 15.06
C GLN A 62 6.11 13.10 13.72
N ALA A 63 5.91 11.79 13.67
CA ALA A 63 5.64 11.07 12.42
C ALA A 63 4.32 11.45 11.73
N SER A 64 3.39 12.08 12.42
CA SER A 64 2.15 12.61 11.84
C SER A 64 2.35 13.91 11.06
N THR A 65 3.41 14.67 11.37
CA THR A 65 3.71 15.92 10.68
C THR A 65 4.42 15.67 9.36
N VAL A 66 4.24 16.59 8.42
CA VAL A 66 4.95 16.54 7.13
C VAL A 66 6.37 17.03 7.33
N GLN A 67 7.34 16.20 6.99
CA GLN A 67 8.76 16.46 7.13
C GLN A 67 9.48 16.31 5.79
N LEU A 68 10.77 16.63 5.74
CA LEU A 68 11.62 16.56 4.55
C LEU A 68 11.01 17.33 3.38
N THR A 69 10.40 18.47 3.67
CA THR A 69 9.66 19.28 2.70
C THR A 69 10.58 19.95 1.68
N ASP A 70 10.15 19.91 0.43
CA ASP A 70 10.80 20.58 -0.69
C ASP A 70 9.71 21.19 -1.59
N THR A 71 9.64 22.52 -1.64
CA THR A 71 8.56 23.23 -2.34
C THR A 71 9.11 24.32 -3.24
N HIS A 72 8.83 24.20 -4.53
CA HIS A 72 9.19 25.17 -5.57
C HIS A 72 7.96 25.51 -6.42
N SER A 73 7.79 26.78 -6.75
CA SER A 73 6.74 27.19 -7.68
C SER A 73 7.00 26.61 -9.07
N TRP A 74 6.03 25.88 -9.60
CA TRP A 74 6.16 25.22 -10.91
C TRP A 74 5.37 25.96 -11.99
N ILE A 75 4.05 26.16 -11.78
CA ILE A 75 3.18 26.91 -12.71
C ILE A 75 2.47 28.02 -11.93
N PRO A 76 3.12 29.18 -11.76
CA PRO A 76 2.59 30.27 -10.91
C PRO A 76 1.21 30.77 -11.35
N ALA A 77 0.94 30.75 -12.65
CA ALA A 77 -0.32 31.23 -13.22
C ALA A 77 -1.57 30.51 -12.69
N ILE A 78 -1.42 29.25 -12.24
CA ILE A 78 -2.51 28.44 -11.66
C ILE A 78 -2.24 28.06 -10.21
N GLY A 79 -1.15 28.53 -9.59
CA GLY A 79 -0.80 28.22 -8.21
C GLY A 79 -0.31 26.79 -7.98
N ALA A 80 0.18 26.09 -9.03
CA ALA A 80 0.74 24.74 -8.91
C ALA A 80 2.22 24.77 -8.53
N SER A 81 2.62 23.84 -7.68
CA SER A 81 3.96 23.74 -7.11
C SER A 81 4.54 22.34 -7.27
N TRP A 82 5.84 22.27 -7.49
CA TRP A 82 6.60 21.06 -7.18
C TRP A 82 6.76 21.02 -5.67
N ALA A 83 5.85 20.37 -4.98
CA ALA A 83 5.83 20.30 -3.53
C ALA A 83 5.86 18.84 -3.09
N LEU A 84 6.95 18.45 -2.46
CA LEU A 84 7.17 17.13 -1.88
C LEU A 84 7.31 17.26 -0.36
N GLY A 85 6.89 16.22 0.35
CA GLY A 85 7.01 16.10 1.80
C GLY A 85 6.36 14.80 2.27
N VAL A 86 6.85 14.24 3.34
CA VAL A 86 6.34 12.95 3.84
C VAL A 86 6.00 13.03 5.33
N ASN A 87 4.93 12.37 5.70
CA ASN A 87 4.67 11.91 7.06
C ASN A 87 5.08 10.44 7.20
N GLY A 88 4.88 9.82 8.35
CA GLY A 88 5.24 8.42 8.58
C GLY A 88 4.66 7.45 7.55
N LEU A 89 3.41 7.65 7.13
CA LEU A 89 2.77 6.81 6.10
C LEU A 89 3.43 7.01 4.73
N GLY A 90 3.61 8.26 4.30
CA GLY A 90 4.25 8.57 3.02
C GLY A 90 5.67 8.03 2.93
N LEU A 91 6.47 8.24 3.98
CA LEU A 91 7.84 7.69 4.06
C LEU A 91 7.85 6.16 3.99
N SER A 92 6.92 5.49 4.70
CA SER A 92 6.84 4.02 4.67
C SER A 92 6.49 3.48 3.29
N MET A 93 5.61 4.16 2.53
CA MET A 93 5.28 3.77 1.15
C MET A 93 6.44 4.02 0.18
N VAL A 94 7.15 5.14 0.33
CA VAL A 94 8.37 5.42 -0.45
C VAL A 94 9.44 4.37 -0.18
N LEU A 95 9.65 4.00 1.09
CA LEU A 95 10.61 2.96 1.49
C LEU A 95 10.22 1.58 0.98
N LEU A 96 8.93 1.22 1.00
CA LEU A 96 8.45 -0.03 0.43
C LEU A 96 8.77 -0.11 -1.07
N GLY A 97 8.52 0.98 -1.82
CA GLY A 97 8.88 1.07 -3.23
C GLY A 97 10.38 0.92 -3.47
N ALA A 98 11.17 1.70 -2.74
CA ALA A 98 12.63 1.66 -2.84
C ALA A 98 13.26 0.31 -2.44
N PHE A 99 12.64 -0.41 -1.49
CA PHE A 99 13.08 -1.76 -1.10
C PHE A 99 12.73 -2.82 -2.15
N VAL A 100 11.52 -2.78 -2.69
CA VAL A 100 11.02 -3.82 -3.59
C VAL A 100 11.59 -3.68 -5.01
N THR A 101 11.82 -2.47 -5.51
CA THR A 101 12.27 -2.25 -6.90
C THR A 101 13.59 -2.93 -7.24
N PRO A 102 14.69 -2.83 -6.47
CA PRO A 102 15.92 -3.57 -6.78
C PRO A 102 15.74 -5.08 -6.73
N LEU A 103 14.86 -5.60 -5.86
CA LEU A 103 14.55 -7.04 -5.79
C LEU A 103 13.81 -7.50 -7.06
N VAL A 104 12.87 -6.70 -7.56
CA VAL A 104 12.17 -6.96 -8.83
C VAL A 104 13.14 -6.95 -10.00
N LEU A 105 14.04 -5.97 -10.09
CA LEU A 105 15.06 -5.92 -11.14
C LEU A 105 15.98 -7.15 -11.10
N LEU A 106 16.36 -7.59 -9.91
CA LEU A 106 17.19 -8.78 -9.71
C LEU A 106 16.43 -10.08 -10.06
N ALA A 107 15.15 -10.16 -9.70
CA ALA A 107 14.28 -11.30 -9.99
C ALA A 107 14.07 -11.46 -11.50
N SER A 108 13.85 -10.35 -12.21
CA SER A 108 13.56 -10.33 -13.65
C SER A 108 14.78 -10.57 -14.54
N TRP A 109 15.95 -10.85 -13.96
CA TRP A 109 17.22 -11.00 -14.68
C TRP A 109 17.21 -12.07 -15.78
N GLY A 110 16.44 -13.14 -15.60
CA GLY A 110 16.29 -14.22 -16.57
C GLY A 110 14.92 -14.26 -17.28
N GLU A 111 14.03 -13.30 -17.02
CA GLU A 111 12.68 -13.28 -17.59
C GLU A 111 12.59 -12.48 -18.89
N VAL A 112 13.45 -11.46 -19.02
CA VAL A 112 13.42 -10.52 -20.13
C VAL A 112 14.53 -10.84 -21.12
N PRO A 113 14.23 -10.94 -22.44
CA PRO A 113 15.24 -11.09 -23.48
C PRO A 113 16.30 -9.99 -23.43
N ALA A 114 17.56 -10.34 -23.71
CA ALA A 114 18.70 -9.42 -23.57
C ALA A 114 18.58 -8.15 -24.41
N ASP A 115 18.01 -8.23 -25.62
CA ASP A 115 17.76 -7.12 -26.52
C ASP A 115 16.71 -6.12 -26.00
N ARG A 116 15.80 -6.57 -25.12
CA ARG A 116 14.71 -5.77 -24.52
C ARG A 116 14.98 -5.36 -23.07
N GLN A 117 16.07 -5.83 -22.48
CA GLN A 117 16.40 -5.58 -21.08
C GLN A 117 16.49 -4.08 -20.76
N GLY A 118 17.06 -3.29 -21.68
CA GLY A 118 17.17 -1.83 -21.48
C GLY A 118 15.80 -1.11 -21.45
N LEU A 119 14.84 -1.57 -22.27
CA LEU A 119 13.49 -1.03 -22.24
C LEU A 119 12.78 -1.40 -20.93
N PHE A 120 12.85 -2.67 -20.52
CA PHE A 120 12.25 -3.13 -19.27
C PHE A 120 12.79 -2.35 -18.06
N THR A 121 14.10 -2.30 -17.93
CA THR A 121 14.77 -1.60 -16.81
C THR A 121 14.45 -0.10 -16.80
N GLY A 122 14.47 0.55 -17.96
CA GLY A 122 14.11 1.97 -18.07
C GLY A 122 12.66 2.25 -17.65
N LEU A 123 11.71 1.38 -18.01
CA LEU A 123 10.32 1.48 -17.60
C LEU A 123 10.14 1.27 -16.09
N VAL A 124 10.87 0.31 -15.49
CA VAL A 124 10.84 0.07 -14.04
C VAL A 124 11.41 1.27 -13.28
N LEU A 125 12.54 1.84 -13.72
CA LEU A 125 13.10 3.04 -13.09
C LEU A 125 12.19 4.27 -13.26
N THR A 126 11.53 4.41 -14.41
CA THR A 126 10.52 5.48 -14.61
C THR A 126 9.33 5.30 -13.66
N LEU A 127 8.91 4.06 -13.43
CA LEU A 127 7.85 3.77 -12.49
C LEU A 127 8.27 4.08 -11.04
N GLU A 128 9.52 3.79 -10.68
CA GLU A 128 10.09 4.13 -9.36
C GLU A 128 10.10 5.66 -9.13
N PHE A 129 10.41 6.46 -10.16
CA PHE A 129 10.25 7.91 -10.09
C PHE A 129 8.82 8.30 -9.69
N PHE A 130 7.81 7.78 -10.38
CA PHE A 130 6.40 8.09 -10.07
C PHE A 130 6.01 7.63 -8.67
N VAL A 131 6.47 6.47 -8.22
CA VAL A 131 6.23 5.94 -6.87
C VAL A 131 6.73 6.93 -5.80
N VAL A 132 7.97 7.42 -5.93
CA VAL A 132 8.54 8.38 -4.99
C VAL A 132 7.73 9.68 -5.00
N VAL A 133 7.42 10.24 -6.19
CA VAL A 133 6.67 11.51 -6.29
C VAL A 133 5.26 11.35 -5.72
N ILE A 134 4.51 10.32 -6.09
CA ILE A 134 3.11 10.15 -5.68
C ILE A 134 2.98 10.02 -4.16
N PHE A 135 3.83 9.21 -3.51
CA PHE A 135 3.77 9.01 -2.06
C PHE A 135 4.37 10.17 -1.24
N SER A 136 5.02 11.13 -1.90
CA SER A 136 5.54 12.35 -1.27
C SER A 136 4.87 13.64 -1.74
N ALA A 137 3.95 13.59 -2.71
CA ALA A 137 3.31 14.79 -3.26
C ALA A 137 2.49 15.55 -2.20
N ARG A 138 2.72 16.86 -2.12
CA ARG A 138 1.95 17.81 -1.28
C ARG A 138 1.15 18.81 -2.11
N ASP A 139 1.19 18.67 -3.45
CA ASP A 139 0.39 19.43 -4.41
C ASP A 139 -0.57 18.47 -5.13
N LEU A 140 -1.85 18.81 -5.16
CA LEU A 140 -2.92 17.97 -5.72
C LEU A 140 -2.77 17.78 -7.24
N LEU A 141 -2.32 18.81 -7.96
CA LEU A 141 -2.09 18.70 -9.41
C LEU A 141 -0.87 17.85 -9.71
N LEU A 142 0.22 17.99 -8.94
CA LEU A 142 1.41 17.17 -9.06
C LEU A 142 1.07 15.68 -8.80
N PHE A 143 0.32 15.42 -7.72
CA PHE A 143 -0.18 14.07 -7.42
C PHE A 143 -0.98 13.51 -8.60
N TYR A 144 -1.96 14.27 -9.10
CA TYR A 144 -2.83 13.85 -10.21
C TYR A 144 -2.03 13.54 -11.48
N LEU A 145 -1.14 14.45 -11.89
CA LEU A 145 -0.35 14.27 -13.11
C LEU A 145 0.56 13.03 -13.02
N CYS A 146 1.21 12.80 -11.88
CA CYS A 146 2.02 11.61 -11.68
C CYS A 146 1.17 10.34 -11.58
N PHE A 147 -0.02 10.40 -10.96
CA PHE A 147 -0.99 9.31 -10.90
C PHE A 147 -1.43 8.85 -12.28
N GLU A 148 -1.65 9.77 -13.23
CA GLU A 148 -1.98 9.44 -14.61
C GLU A 148 -0.76 9.02 -15.44
N ALA A 149 0.35 9.74 -15.32
CA ALA A 149 1.54 9.48 -16.13
C ALA A 149 2.19 8.12 -15.82
N MET A 150 2.07 7.61 -14.57
CA MET A 150 2.57 6.28 -14.23
C MET A 150 1.86 5.14 -14.98
N LEU A 151 0.68 5.38 -15.54
CA LEU A 151 -0.02 4.37 -16.35
C LEU A 151 0.77 4.01 -17.61
N ILE A 152 1.56 4.94 -18.14
CA ILE A 152 2.36 4.74 -19.35
C ILE A 152 3.40 3.65 -19.15
N PRO A 153 4.35 3.74 -18.19
CA PRO A 153 5.32 2.66 -17.98
C PRO A 153 4.65 1.33 -17.62
N VAL A 154 3.58 1.31 -16.82
CA VAL A 154 2.86 0.08 -16.47
C VAL A 154 2.22 -0.57 -17.70
N TYR A 155 1.55 0.21 -18.55
CA TYR A 155 0.97 -0.29 -19.81
C TYR A 155 2.02 -0.98 -20.68
N PHE A 156 3.20 -0.38 -20.84
CA PHE A 156 4.28 -0.99 -21.62
C PHE A 156 4.92 -2.18 -20.90
N LEU A 157 5.06 -2.17 -19.57
CA LEU A 157 5.55 -3.32 -18.81
C LEU A 157 4.64 -4.54 -19.02
N ILE A 158 3.32 -4.36 -18.98
CA ILE A 158 2.36 -5.44 -19.22
C ILE A 158 2.34 -5.81 -20.71
N GLY A 159 2.16 -4.83 -21.59
CA GLY A 159 1.91 -5.05 -23.02
C GLY A 159 3.10 -5.56 -23.82
N CYS A 160 4.33 -5.23 -23.40
CA CYS A 160 5.57 -5.67 -24.10
C CYS A 160 6.16 -6.96 -23.53
N PHE A 161 6.02 -7.20 -22.21
CA PHE A 161 6.75 -8.28 -21.52
C PHE A 161 5.85 -9.37 -20.95
N GLY A 162 4.54 -9.18 -20.93
CA GLY A 162 3.57 -10.11 -20.41
C GLY A 162 3.35 -11.37 -21.25
N GLY A 163 2.41 -12.20 -20.81
CA GLY A 163 2.04 -13.47 -21.42
C GLY A 163 1.32 -13.36 -22.78
N ARG A 164 0.63 -14.43 -23.16
CA ARG A 164 0.02 -14.55 -24.50
C ARG A 164 -1.04 -13.48 -24.79
N ASN A 165 -1.87 -13.14 -23.80
CA ASN A 165 -2.96 -12.17 -23.92
C ASN A 165 -2.61 -10.78 -23.37
N ARG A 166 -1.31 -10.46 -23.26
CA ARG A 166 -0.78 -9.24 -22.63
C ARG A 166 -1.37 -7.93 -23.16
N GLN A 167 -1.62 -7.83 -24.47
CA GLN A 167 -2.16 -6.60 -25.07
C GLN A 167 -3.57 -6.30 -24.58
N ARG A 168 -4.44 -7.33 -24.52
CA ARG A 168 -5.80 -7.20 -23.99
C ARG A 168 -5.79 -6.84 -22.51
N ALA A 169 -4.91 -7.46 -21.73
CA ALA A 169 -4.75 -7.17 -20.31
C ALA A 169 -4.24 -5.75 -20.07
N ALA A 170 -3.22 -5.32 -20.82
CA ALA A 170 -2.69 -3.95 -20.77
C ALA A 170 -3.75 -2.90 -21.14
N LEU A 171 -4.52 -3.15 -22.19
CA LEU A 171 -5.60 -2.25 -22.60
C LEU A 171 -6.70 -2.19 -21.54
N LYS A 172 -7.11 -3.33 -20.95
CA LYS A 172 -8.11 -3.36 -19.87
C LYS A 172 -7.64 -2.56 -18.66
N PHE A 173 -6.39 -2.78 -18.21
CA PHE A 173 -5.76 -1.99 -17.16
C PHE A 173 -5.80 -0.49 -17.47
N LEU A 174 -5.35 -0.11 -18.67
CA LEU A 174 -5.30 1.29 -19.09
C LEU A 174 -6.69 1.93 -19.09
N LEU A 175 -7.69 1.28 -19.67
CA LEU A 175 -9.05 1.83 -19.78
C LEU A 175 -9.70 2.01 -18.40
N TYR A 176 -9.56 1.03 -17.49
CA TYR A 176 -10.08 1.15 -16.12
C TYR A 176 -9.40 2.28 -15.35
N SER A 177 -8.07 2.32 -15.38
CA SER A 177 -7.29 3.32 -14.64
C SER A 177 -7.50 4.72 -15.21
N LEU A 178 -7.46 4.87 -16.54
CA LEU A 178 -7.69 6.16 -17.22
C LEU A 178 -9.12 6.67 -16.98
N ALA A 179 -10.14 5.80 -17.03
CA ALA A 179 -11.51 6.21 -16.73
C ALA A 179 -11.64 6.75 -15.31
N GLY A 180 -11.02 6.06 -14.33
CA GLY A 180 -10.96 6.55 -12.95
C GLY A 180 -10.26 7.90 -12.83
N GLY A 181 -9.10 8.05 -13.47
CA GLY A 181 -8.34 9.28 -13.43
C GLY A 181 -9.01 10.45 -14.14
N LEU A 182 -9.69 10.22 -15.27
CA LEU A 182 -10.49 11.27 -15.93
C LEU A 182 -11.67 11.72 -15.05
N ILE A 183 -12.29 10.80 -14.30
CA ILE A 183 -13.29 11.16 -13.29
C ILE A 183 -12.66 12.02 -12.19
N MET A 184 -11.48 11.64 -11.69
CA MET A 184 -10.76 12.42 -10.67
C MET A 184 -10.34 13.80 -11.19
N LEU A 185 -9.99 13.93 -12.49
CA LEU A 185 -9.66 15.22 -13.09
C LEU A 185 -10.81 16.23 -12.95
N ILE A 186 -12.06 15.78 -13.15
CA ILE A 186 -13.23 16.64 -12.94
C ILE A 186 -13.24 17.16 -11.50
N GLY A 187 -12.94 16.31 -10.52
CA GLY A 187 -12.82 16.69 -9.13
C GLY A 187 -11.66 17.68 -8.86
N VAL A 188 -10.48 17.45 -9.43
CA VAL A 188 -9.31 18.33 -9.31
C VAL A 188 -9.62 19.73 -9.88
N ILE A 189 -10.27 19.80 -11.06
CA ILE A 189 -10.71 21.07 -11.66
C ILE A 189 -11.76 21.75 -10.77
N ALA A 190 -12.73 21.00 -10.23
CA ALA A 190 -13.75 21.55 -9.34
C ALA A 190 -13.13 22.14 -8.06
N VAL A 191 -12.19 21.44 -7.43
CA VAL A 191 -11.43 21.93 -6.27
C VAL A 191 -10.70 23.21 -6.61
N TYR A 192 -10.00 23.25 -7.74
CA TYR A 192 -9.30 24.46 -8.21
C TYR A 192 -10.24 25.66 -8.39
N LEU A 193 -11.37 25.46 -9.09
CA LEU A 193 -12.33 26.54 -9.35
C LEU A 193 -12.94 27.09 -8.05
N HIS A 194 -13.19 26.25 -7.05
CA HIS A 194 -13.68 26.71 -5.75
C HIS A 194 -12.59 27.42 -4.95
N SER A 195 -11.36 26.89 -4.95
CA SER A 195 -10.20 27.57 -4.34
C SER A 195 -9.98 28.95 -4.95
N ALA A 196 -10.04 29.09 -6.27
CA ALA A 196 -9.86 30.36 -6.97
C ALA A 196 -10.96 31.39 -6.66
N LYS A 197 -12.20 30.96 -6.40
CA LYS A 197 -13.30 31.84 -5.99
C LYS A 197 -13.14 32.39 -4.58
N ASN A 198 -12.49 31.63 -3.69
CA ASN A 198 -12.33 31.98 -2.29
C ASN A 198 -11.06 32.78 -1.98
N GLY A 199 -10.26 33.15 -2.99
CA GLY A 199 -9.04 33.94 -2.81
C GLY A 199 -7.93 33.59 -3.79
N THR A 200 -6.74 33.24 -3.31
CA THR A 200 -5.62 32.82 -4.13
C THR A 200 -5.75 31.33 -4.51
N PRO A 201 -5.76 31.00 -5.82
CA PRO A 201 -5.79 29.60 -6.24
C PRO A 201 -4.55 28.85 -5.76
N SER A 202 -4.76 27.68 -5.18
CA SER A 202 -3.68 26.82 -4.68
C SER A 202 -4.03 25.35 -4.90
N PHE A 203 -3.04 24.55 -5.25
CA PHE A 203 -3.12 23.09 -5.26
C PHE A 203 -2.42 22.45 -4.06
N LEU A 204 -1.80 23.21 -3.17
CA LEU A 204 -1.21 22.66 -1.95
C LEU A 204 -2.30 21.99 -1.10
N ILE A 205 -2.12 20.70 -0.82
CA ILE A 205 -3.12 19.86 -0.18
C ILE A 205 -3.58 20.44 1.16
N ASP A 206 -2.65 20.95 1.98
CA ASP A 206 -2.97 21.54 3.28
C ASP A 206 -3.80 22.81 3.13
N SER A 207 -3.47 23.65 2.13
CA SER A 207 -4.23 24.87 1.82
C SER A 207 -5.63 24.53 1.30
N VAL A 208 -5.74 23.51 0.44
CA VAL A 208 -7.05 23.03 -0.06
C VAL A 208 -7.90 22.49 1.08
N ALA A 209 -7.34 21.64 1.93
CA ALA A 209 -8.06 21.05 3.06
C ALA A 209 -8.56 22.10 4.05
N ALA A 210 -7.76 23.16 4.29
CA ALA A 210 -8.14 24.23 5.23
C ALA A 210 -9.15 25.23 4.65
N ASN A 211 -9.14 25.49 3.33
CA ASN A 211 -9.86 26.61 2.72
C ASN A 211 -10.91 26.21 1.68
N LEU A 212 -11.16 24.92 1.48
CA LEU A 212 -12.18 24.47 0.52
C LEU A 212 -13.58 24.64 1.12
N HIS A 213 -14.25 25.73 0.76
CA HIS A 213 -15.64 25.99 1.15
C HIS A 213 -16.57 25.66 -0.03
N VAL A 214 -17.27 24.57 0.06
CA VAL A 214 -18.23 24.08 -0.94
C VAL A 214 -19.58 23.76 -0.26
N SER A 215 -20.67 23.86 -1.00
CA SER A 215 -21.95 23.36 -0.49
C SER A 215 -21.87 21.85 -0.27
N THR A 216 -22.65 21.32 0.69
CA THR A 216 -22.71 19.88 1.01
C THR A 216 -22.90 19.02 -0.24
N SER A 217 -23.85 19.40 -1.12
CA SER A 217 -24.09 18.66 -2.37
C SER A 217 -22.88 18.69 -3.31
N ALA A 218 -22.23 19.83 -3.50
CA ALA A 218 -21.01 19.92 -4.33
C ALA A 218 -19.88 19.10 -3.71
N GLY A 219 -19.71 19.16 -2.38
CA GLY A 219 -18.74 18.35 -1.64
C GLY A 219 -18.93 16.86 -1.86
N HIS A 220 -20.17 16.35 -1.83
CA HIS A 220 -20.48 14.93 -2.10
C HIS A 220 -20.11 14.53 -3.53
N TRP A 221 -20.44 15.36 -4.54
CA TRP A 221 -20.12 15.04 -5.92
C TRP A 221 -18.61 15.07 -6.19
N ILE A 222 -17.90 16.06 -5.66
CA ILE A 222 -16.43 16.15 -5.83
C ILE A 222 -15.76 14.97 -5.10
N PHE A 223 -16.17 14.67 -3.88
CA PHE A 223 -15.71 13.48 -3.14
C PHE A 223 -15.85 12.20 -3.95
N LEU A 224 -17.01 11.97 -4.57
CA LEU A 224 -17.25 10.76 -5.38
C LEU A 224 -16.27 10.64 -6.53
N THR A 225 -15.85 11.74 -7.16
CA THR A 225 -14.87 11.69 -8.26
C THR A 225 -13.52 11.17 -7.80
N PHE A 226 -13.05 11.58 -6.61
CA PHE A 226 -11.81 11.08 -6.02
C PHE A 226 -11.98 9.64 -5.52
N PHE A 227 -13.06 9.37 -4.79
CA PHE A 227 -13.28 8.05 -4.21
C PHE A 227 -13.40 6.95 -5.27
N ILE A 228 -14.13 7.18 -6.36
CA ILE A 228 -14.26 6.21 -7.47
C ILE A 228 -12.89 5.91 -8.09
N ALA A 229 -12.07 6.92 -8.35
CA ALA A 229 -10.72 6.73 -8.89
C ALA A 229 -9.85 5.88 -7.96
N PHE A 230 -9.90 6.17 -6.65
CA PHE A 230 -9.14 5.41 -5.67
C PHE A 230 -9.72 4.02 -5.41
N ALA A 231 -11.04 3.83 -5.51
CA ALA A 231 -11.68 2.51 -5.43
C ALA A 231 -11.33 1.61 -6.63
N ILE A 232 -11.16 2.18 -7.83
CA ILE A 232 -10.63 1.45 -8.99
C ILE A 232 -9.18 1.05 -8.73
N LYS A 233 -8.37 1.94 -8.17
CA LYS A 233 -6.94 1.71 -7.91
C LYS A 233 -6.72 0.74 -6.76
N ALA A 234 -7.46 0.88 -5.65
CA ALA A 234 -7.49 -0.05 -4.52
C ALA A 234 -8.53 -1.16 -4.75
N PRO A 235 -8.43 -1.94 -5.77
CA PRO A 235 -9.38 -2.76 -6.51
C PRO A 235 -10.60 -3.25 -5.71
N LEU A 236 -11.51 -2.34 -5.35
CA LEU A 236 -12.74 -2.68 -4.62
C LEU A 236 -13.80 -3.27 -5.56
N VAL A 237 -14.63 -4.16 -5.03
CA VAL A 237 -15.83 -4.61 -5.74
C VAL A 237 -16.82 -3.44 -5.88
N PRO A 238 -17.39 -3.17 -7.07
CA PRO A 238 -17.36 -3.98 -8.32
C PRO A 238 -16.26 -3.60 -9.33
N VAL A 239 -15.41 -2.62 -9.04
CA VAL A 239 -14.48 -2.03 -10.02
C VAL A 239 -13.10 -2.70 -10.06
N HIS A 240 -12.97 -3.92 -9.51
CA HIS A 240 -11.72 -4.68 -9.35
C HIS A 240 -11.33 -5.55 -10.56
N THR A 241 -12.23 -5.77 -11.53
CA THR A 241 -12.09 -6.86 -12.51
C THR A 241 -10.93 -6.71 -13.50
N TRP A 242 -10.29 -5.56 -13.54
CA TRP A 242 -9.08 -5.34 -14.33
C TRP A 242 -7.85 -6.05 -13.71
N LEU A 243 -7.80 -6.16 -12.37
CA LEU A 243 -6.64 -6.64 -11.65
C LEU A 243 -6.33 -8.12 -11.91
N PRO A 244 -7.26 -9.09 -11.77
CA PRO A 244 -6.96 -10.49 -12.03
C PRO A 244 -6.52 -10.79 -13.45
N ASP A 245 -7.14 -10.13 -14.44
CA ASP A 245 -6.77 -10.32 -15.84
C ASP A 245 -5.40 -9.72 -16.16
N THR A 246 -5.04 -8.62 -15.49
CA THR A 246 -3.73 -7.99 -15.61
C THR A 246 -2.65 -8.85 -14.95
N ALA A 247 -2.90 -9.30 -13.74
CA ALA A 247 -1.95 -10.10 -12.95
C ALA A 247 -1.65 -11.46 -13.58
N GLU A 248 -2.62 -12.07 -14.25
CA GLU A 248 -2.42 -13.31 -14.99
C GLU A 248 -1.42 -13.15 -16.13
N GLN A 249 -1.42 -11.99 -16.77
CA GLN A 249 -0.63 -11.74 -17.98
C GLN A 249 0.67 -10.99 -17.71
N ALA A 250 0.76 -10.18 -16.67
CA ALA A 250 1.98 -9.44 -16.33
C ALA A 250 3.11 -10.38 -15.90
N THR A 251 4.37 -9.94 -16.10
CA THR A 251 5.49 -10.68 -15.50
C THR A 251 5.41 -10.62 -13.98
N PRO A 252 5.94 -11.63 -13.26
CA PRO A 252 5.92 -11.65 -11.79
C PRO A 252 6.44 -10.36 -11.16
N GLY A 253 7.56 -9.84 -11.64
CA GLY A 253 8.10 -8.56 -11.18
C GLY A 253 7.18 -7.37 -11.44
N THR A 254 6.54 -7.31 -12.61
CA THR A 254 5.55 -6.27 -12.92
C THR A 254 4.32 -6.37 -11.99
N SER A 255 3.85 -7.59 -11.70
CA SER A 255 2.73 -7.80 -10.77
C SER A 255 3.08 -7.37 -9.34
N VAL A 256 4.33 -7.59 -8.90
CA VAL A 256 4.81 -7.09 -7.60
C VAL A 256 4.77 -5.56 -7.54
N LEU A 257 5.30 -4.87 -8.56
CA LEU A 257 5.25 -3.41 -8.60
C LEU A 257 3.82 -2.89 -8.63
N LEU A 258 2.96 -3.51 -9.43
CA LEU A 258 1.55 -3.12 -9.57
C LEU A 258 0.77 -3.34 -8.28
N ILE A 259 0.69 -4.58 -7.81
CA ILE A 259 -0.17 -4.97 -6.69
C ILE A 259 0.51 -4.69 -5.34
N GLY A 260 1.82 -4.91 -5.26
CA GLY A 260 2.60 -4.68 -4.04
C GLY A 260 2.77 -3.21 -3.69
N ILE A 261 2.80 -2.31 -4.66
CA ILE A 261 3.11 -0.88 -4.46
C ILE A 261 2.02 0.03 -5.03
N LEU A 262 1.72 -0.03 -6.34
CA LEU A 262 0.88 0.98 -7.00
C LEU A 262 -0.58 0.95 -6.55
N ASP A 263 -1.13 -0.21 -6.23
CA ASP A 263 -2.51 -0.32 -5.76
C ASP A 263 -2.73 0.35 -4.40
N LYS A 264 -1.64 0.50 -3.57
CA LYS A 264 -1.68 1.27 -2.32
C LYS A 264 -1.90 2.77 -2.52
N ILE A 265 -1.67 3.29 -3.73
CA ILE A 265 -1.99 4.69 -4.04
C ILE A 265 -3.49 4.96 -3.84
N GLY A 266 -4.36 3.95 -4.08
CA GLY A 266 -5.78 4.06 -3.79
C GLY A 266 -6.08 4.30 -2.31
N THR A 267 -5.60 3.43 -1.43
CA THR A 267 -5.78 3.58 0.03
C THR A 267 -5.01 4.77 0.59
N PHE A 268 -3.81 5.05 0.07
CA PHE A 268 -3.04 6.25 0.41
C PHE A 268 -3.80 7.53 0.06
N GLY A 269 -4.37 7.61 -1.15
CA GLY A 269 -5.16 8.75 -1.59
C GLY A 269 -6.45 8.94 -0.78
N MET A 270 -7.08 7.84 -0.35
CA MET A 270 -8.22 7.93 0.58
C MET A 270 -7.81 8.59 1.90
N ILE A 271 -6.66 8.19 2.47
CA ILE A 271 -6.17 8.73 3.75
C ILE A 271 -5.67 10.16 3.61
N THR A 272 -4.89 10.47 2.57
CA THR A 272 -4.12 11.72 2.48
C THR A 272 -4.83 12.83 1.69
N LEU A 273 -5.80 12.50 0.87
CA LEU A 273 -6.55 13.46 0.04
C LEU A 273 -8.05 13.45 0.39
N VAL A 274 -8.70 12.28 0.31
CA VAL A 274 -10.17 12.21 0.43
C VAL A 274 -10.63 12.62 1.82
N LEU A 275 -10.08 12.01 2.85
CA LEU A 275 -10.49 12.29 4.24
C LEU A 275 -10.21 13.73 4.67
N PRO A 276 -9.00 14.30 4.47
CA PRO A 276 -8.72 15.68 4.90
C PRO A 276 -9.47 16.74 4.10
N ILE A 277 -9.67 16.53 2.79
CA ILE A 277 -10.31 17.53 1.91
C ILE A 277 -11.84 17.48 2.04
N PHE A 278 -12.43 16.30 2.25
CA PHE A 278 -13.88 16.08 2.23
C PHE A 278 -14.39 15.35 3.48
N PRO A 279 -14.18 15.88 4.71
CA PRO A 279 -14.54 15.17 5.94
C PRO A 279 -16.05 14.89 6.06
N GLU A 280 -16.91 15.84 5.69
CA GLU A 280 -18.36 15.69 5.71
C GLU A 280 -18.85 14.62 4.72
N ALA A 281 -18.38 14.68 3.48
CA ALA A 281 -18.73 13.72 2.45
C ALA A 281 -18.19 12.31 2.77
N SER A 282 -17.04 12.21 3.44
CA SER A 282 -16.48 10.93 3.89
C SER A 282 -17.39 10.27 4.94
N ARG A 283 -17.91 11.02 5.90
CA ARG A 283 -18.90 10.52 6.88
C ARG A 283 -20.20 10.08 6.22
N TRP A 284 -20.71 10.90 5.28
CA TRP A 284 -21.92 10.57 4.53
C TRP A 284 -21.79 9.26 3.74
N ALA A 285 -20.63 9.02 3.09
CA ALA A 285 -20.40 7.86 2.25
C ALA A 285 -19.96 6.61 3.04
N ALA A 286 -19.44 6.76 4.26
CA ALA A 286 -18.85 5.68 5.06
C ALA A 286 -19.75 4.43 5.17
N PRO A 287 -21.07 4.49 5.41
CA PRO A 287 -21.91 3.30 5.50
C PRO A 287 -21.90 2.46 4.21
N VAL A 288 -21.94 3.11 3.05
CA VAL A 288 -21.89 2.42 1.74
C VAL A 288 -20.50 1.85 1.50
N ILE A 289 -19.44 2.61 1.82
CA ILE A 289 -18.05 2.17 1.65
C ILE A 289 -17.76 0.95 2.53
N LEU A 290 -18.24 0.92 3.77
CA LEU A 290 -18.07 -0.22 4.66
C LEU A 290 -18.75 -1.49 4.13
N VAL A 291 -19.92 -1.37 3.52
CA VAL A 291 -20.59 -2.51 2.86
C VAL A 291 -19.75 -3.00 1.66
N LEU A 292 -19.27 -2.07 0.80
CA LEU A 292 -18.41 -2.43 -0.33
C LEU A 292 -17.10 -3.08 0.12
N ALA A 293 -16.52 -2.63 1.24
CA ALA A 293 -15.34 -3.22 1.84
C ALA A 293 -15.58 -4.67 2.27
N VAL A 294 -16.66 -4.93 3.01
CA VAL A 294 -17.03 -6.30 3.45
C VAL A 294 -17.36 -7.20 2.25
N VAL A 295 -18.09 -6.68 1.25
CA VAL A 295 -18.34 -7.41 0.00
C VAL A 295 -17.04 -7.76 -0.70
N SER A 296 -16.06 -6.83 -0.73
CA SER A 296 -14.74 -7.07 -1.32
C SER A 296 -13.96 -8.16 -0.56
N ILE A 297 -14.03 -8.17 0.78
CA ILE A 297 -13.41 -9.19 1.62
C ILE A 297 -13.94 -10.59 1.24
N ILE A 298 -15.25 -10.76 1.27
CA ILE A 298 -15.90 -12.06 1.07
C ILE A 298 -15.81 -12.49 -0.40
N TYR A 299 -16.19 -11.62 -1.32
CA TYR A 299 -16.17 -11.93 -2.76
C TYR A 299 -14.75 -12.22 -3.26
N GLY A 300 -13.77 -11.36 -2.89
CA GLY A 300 -12.37 -11.56 -3.28
C GLY A 300 -11.82 -12.90 -2.80
N GLY A 301 -12.12 -13.28 -1.55
CA GLY A 301 -11.73 -14.56 -0.99
C GLY A 301 -12.38 -15.76 -1.68
N LEU A 302 -13.69 -15.72 -1.92
CA LEU A 302 -14.41 -16.80 -2.63
C LEU A 302 -13.95 -16.91 -4.09
N ALA A 303 -13.74 -15.78 -4.76
CA ALA A 303 -13.22 -15.77 -6.12
C ALA A 303 -11.79 -16.33 -6.21
N ALA A 304 -10.95 -16.12 -5.18
CA ALA A 304 -9.61 -16.72 -5.10
C ALA A 304 -9.67 -18.24 -5.02
N ILE A 305 -10.58 -18.81 -4.21
CA ILE A 305 -10.77 -20.27 -4.09
C ILE A 305 -11.11 -20.92 -5.45
N ALA A 306 -11.87 -20.21 -6.28
CA ALA A 306 -12.34 -20.71 -7.57
C ALA A 306 -11.27 -20.66 -8.69
N GLN A 307 -10.07 -20.12 -8.43
CA GLN A 307 -9.04 -20.02 -9.48
C GLN A 307 -8.20 -21.29 -9.60
N ASP A 308 -7.90 -21.67 -10.83
CA ASP A 308 -6.89 -22.69 -11.15
C ASP A 308 -5.51 -22.07 -11.47
N ASN A 309 -5.43 -20.77 -11.71
CA ASN A 309 -4.20 -20.05 -12.00
C ASN A 309 -3.69 -19.33 -10.74
N LEU A 310 -2.44 -19.63 -10.31
CA LEU A 310 -1.85 -19.04 -9.09
C LEU A 310 -1.77 -17.52 -9.13
N TYR A 311 -1.43 -16.91 -10.27
CA TYR A 311 -1.36 -15.44 -10.36
C TYR A 311 -2.74 -14.80 -10.19
N ARG A 312 -3.79 -15.38 -10.77
CA ARG A 312 -5.17 -14.92 -10.56
C ARG A 312 -5.62 -15.12 -9.13
N LEU A 313 -5.29 -16.27 -8.54
CA LEU A 313 -5.58 -16.54 -7.13
C LEU A 313 -4.97 -15.43 -6.25
N ILE A 314 -3.66 -15.19 -6.37
CA ILE A 314 -2.95 -14.17 -5.58
C ILE A 314 -3.56 -12.77 -5.81
N SER A 315 -4.00 -12.44 -7.02
CA SER A 315 -4.65 -11.15 -7.30
C SER A 315 -6.01 -11.02 -6.63
N TYR A 316 -6.83 -12.07 -6.58
CA TYR A 316 -8.11 -12.06 -5.88
C TYR A 316 -7.95 -12.02 -4.35
N THR A 317 -6.89 -12.63 -3.79
CA THR A 317 -6.57 -12.43 -2.37
C THR A 317 -6.30 -10.96 -2.07
N SER A 318 -5.67 -10.23 -3.00
CA SER A 318 -5.42 -8.79 -2.86
C SER A 318 -6.73 -7.99 -2.85
N VAL A 319 -7.73 -8.34 -3.68
CA VAL A 319 -9.07 -7.71 -3.60
C VAL A 319 -9.67 -7.85 -2.21
N SER A 320 -9.55 -9.02 -1.58
CA SER A 320 -9.98 -9.26 -0.20
C SER A 320 -9.22 -8.38 0.80
N HIS A 321 -7.89 -8.33 0.70
CA HIS A 321 -7.05 -7.54 1.62
C HIS A 321 -7.29 -6.03 1.49
N PHE A 322 -7.53 -5.51 0.28
CA PHE A 322 -7.95 -4.11 0.10
C PHE A 322 -9.30 -3.84 0.75
N GLY A 323 -10.21 -4.81 0.77
CA GLY A 323 -11.44 -4.74 1.55
C GLY A 323 -11.16 -4.51 3.05
N PHE A 324 -10.23 -5.26 3.66
CA PHE A 324 -9.80 -5.04 5.05
C PHE A 324 -9.18 -3.66 5.26
N MET A 325 -8.32 -3.20 4.35
CA MET A 325 -7.70 -1.86 4.46
C MET A 325 -8.77 -0.77 4.42
N VAL A 326 -9.71 -0.82 3.47
CA VAL A 326 -10.78 0.18 3.35
C VAL A 326 -11.76 0.11 4.53
N LEU A 327 -12.07 -1.09 5.03
CA LEU A 327 -12.84 -1.28 6.26
C LEU A 327 -12.18 -0.52 7.43
N GLY A 328 -10.87 -0.74 7.65
CA GLY A 328 -10.12 -0.07 8.71
C GLY A 328 -10.04 1.44 8.56
N ILE A 329 -9.96 1.97 7.34
CA ILE A 329 -9.92 3.41 7.07
C ILE A 329 -11.26 4.08 7.40
N PHE A 330 -12.41 3.47 7.04
CA PHE A 330 -13.73 4.11 7.11
C PHE A 330 -14.59 3.69 8.30
N ILE A 331 -14.14 2.78 9.18
CA ILE A 331 -14.91 2.34 10.36
C ILE A 331 -14.98 3.38 11.48
N GLY A 332 -14.15 4.42 11.46
CA GLY A 332 -14.13 5.46 12.48
C GLY A 332 -13.50 5.03 13.82
N ASN A 333 -12.50 4.14 13.77
CA ASN A 333 -11.75 3.67 14.93
C ASN A 333 -10.25 3.81 14.71
N GLN A 334 -9.52 4.38 15.68
CA GLN A 334 -8.07 4.63 15.59
C GLN A 334 -7.27 3.33 15.40
N VAL A 335 -7.58 2.28 16.17
CA VAL A 335 -6.86 1.00 16.10
C VAL A 335 -7.04 0.37 14.72
N ALA A 336 -8.27 0.39 14.17
CA ALA A 336 -8.56 -0.14 12.85
C ALA A 336 -7.86 0.68 11.74
N ALA A 337 -7.86 2.01 11.84
CA ALA A 337 -7.17 2.89 10.89
C ALA A 337 -5.66 2.68 10.90
N ASN A 338 -5.05 2.55 12.08
CA ASN A 338 -3.64 2.22 12.24
C ASN A 338 -3.35 0.84 11.63
N GLY A 339 -4.15 -0.17 11.94
CA GLY A 339 -4.06 -1.49 11.34
C GLY A 339 -4.12 -1.46 9.82
N ALA A 340 -5.02 -0.66 9.22
CA ALA A 340 -5.13 -0.51 7.77
C ALA A 340 -3.83 0.04 7.14
N MET A 341 -3.18 1.02 7.77
CA MET A 341 -1.91 1.58 7.29
C MET A 341 -0.76 0.57 7.39
N VAL A 342 -0.64 -0.15 8.52
CA VAL A 342 0.35 -1.23 8.66
C VAL A 342 0.09 -2.33 7.65
N TYR A 343 -1.19 -2.63 7.34
CA TYR A 343 -1.57 -3.63 6.34
C TYR A 343 -1.08 -3.26 4.94
N MET A 344 -1.03 -1.97 4.59
CA MET A 344 -0.48 -1.54 3.29
C MET A 344 0.97 -2.01 3.10
N VAL A 345 1.81 -1.91 4.14
CA VAL A 345 3.21 -2.39 4.10
C VAL A 345 3.25 -3.92 4.12
N ALA A 346 2.55 -4.56 5.06
CA ALA A 346 2.55 -6.02 5.24
C ALA A 346 2.09 -6.77 3.98
N HIS A 347 1.00 -6.30 3.35
CA HIS A 347 0.49 -6.83 2.10
C HIS A 347 1.49 -6.64 0.94
N GLY A 348 2.18 -5.50 0.87
CA GLY A 348 3.22 -5.28 -0.15
C GLY A 348 4.32 -6.34 -0.09
N LEU A 349 4.78 -6.68 1.12
CA LEU A 349 5.80 -7.70 1.34
C LEU A 349 5.30 -9.13 1.03
N SER A 350 4.11 -9.51 1.51
CA SER A 350 3.56 -10.86 1.27
C SER A 350 3.28 -11.10 -0.22
N ILE A 351 2.76 -10.10 -0.93
CA ILE A 351 2.53 -10.15 -2.37
C ILE A 351 3.85 -10.24 -3.15
N ALA A 352 4.88 -9.49 -2.73
CA ALA A 352 6.20 -9.62 -3.35
C ALA A 352 6.75 -11.05 -3.23
N GLY A 353 6.67 -11.64 -2.03
CA GLY A 353 7.08 -13.03 -1.80
C GLY A 353 6.31 -14.02 -2.68
N LEU A 354 4.97 -13.94 -2.68
CA LEU A 354 4.10 -14.85 -3.44
C LEU A 354 4.33 -14.77 -4.95
N TYR A 355 4.33 -13.57 -5.55
CA TYR A 355 4.52 -13.45 -7.00
C TYR A 355 5.92 -13.84 -7.45
N LEU A 356 6.97 -13.43 -6.73
CA LEU A 356 8.34 -13.73 -7.11
C LEU A 356 8.62 -15.24 -7.03
N VAL A 357 8.23 -15.90 -5.94
CA VAL A 357 8.45 -17.34 -5.81
C VAL A 357 7.60 -18.15 -6.80
N THR A 358 6.35 -17.73 -7.05
CA THR A 358 5.51 -18.34 -8.10
C THR A 358 6.14 -18.17 -9.48
N GLY A 359 6.74 -17.01 -9.77
CA GLY A 359 7.47 -16.78 -11.01
C GLY A 359 8.70 -17.66 -11.15
N PHE A 360 9.47 -17.86 -10.08
CA PHE A 360 10.61 -18.77 -10.06
C PHE A 360 10.19 -20.23 -10.28
N MET A 361 9.08 -20.65 -9.67
CA MET A 361 8.48 -21.95 -9.90
C MET A 361 8.01 -22.10 -11.35
N ALA A 362 7.26 -21.12 -11.86
CA ALA A 362 6.69 -21.16 -13.20
C ALA A 362 7.73 -21.31 -14.31
N ARG A 363 8.91 -20.69 -14.16
CA ARG A 363 10.03 -20.85 -15.11
C ARG A 363 10.56 -22.27 -15.18
N ARG A 364 10.44 -23.05 -14.10
CA ARG A 364 10.92 -24.44 -14.02
C ARG A 364 9.86 -25.45 -14.43
N THR A 365 8.60 -25.15 -14.09
CA THR A 365 7.48 -26.05 -14.36
C THR A 365 6.78 -25.79 -15.70
N GLY A 366 6.98 -24.61 -16.29
CA GLY A 366 6.31 -24.18 -17.51
C GLY A 366 4.83 -23.78 -17.31
N THR A 367 4.27 -23.93 -16.09
CA THR A 367 2.87 -23.66 -15.79
C THR A 367 2.67 -23.01 -14.41
N VAL A 368 1.53 -22.34 -14.25
CA VAL A 368 0.99 -21.84 -12.97
C VAL A 368 -0.40 -22.37 -12.67
N ALA A 369 -0.88 -23.33 -13.49
CA ALA A 369 -2.17 -24.02 -13.28
C ALA A 369 -2.04 -24.99 -12.11
N ILE A 370 -2.88 -24.80 -11.09
CA ILE A 370 -2.89 -25.60 -9.86
C ILE A 370 -3.17 -27.09 -10.18
N SER A 371 -4.07 -27.33 -11.14
CA SER A 371 -4.45 -28.68 -11.60
C SER A 371 -3.30 -29.45 -12.28
N GLU A 372 -2.30 -28.74 -12.82
CA GLU A 372 -1.14 -29.35 -13.50
C GLU A 372 0.06 -29.50 -12.55
N LEU A 373 0.01 -28.95 -11.33
CA LEU A 373 1.08 -28.96 -10.35
C LEU A 373 0.81 -30.03 -9.28
N GLY A 374 1.89 -30.56 -8.69
CA GLY A 374 1.83 -31.51 -7.58
C GLY A 374 3.22 -31.94 -7.14
N GLY A 375 3.40 -32.20 -5.83
CA GLY A 375 4.65 -32.71 -5.27
C GLY A 375 5.86 -31.76 -5.35
N ILE A 376 5.63 -30.47 -5.58
CA ILE A 376 6.71 -29.48 -5.79
C ILE A 376 7.65 -29.41 -4.59
N ALA A 377 7.15 -29.58 -3.34
CA ALA A 377 7.99 -29.53 -2.14
C ALA A 377 9.07 -30.62 -2.10
N ARG A 378 8.87 -31.75 -2.81
CA ARG A 378 9.87 -32.82 -2.86
C ARG A 378 11.04 -32.53 -3.79
N VAL A 379 10.83 -31.70 -4.80
CA VAL A 379 11.85 -31.36 -5.81
C VAL A 379 12.41 -29.94 -5.64
N MET A 380 11.60 -29.02 -5.11
CA MET A 380 11.97 -27.61 -4.88
C MET A 380 11.55 -27.18 -3.46
N PRO A 381 12.21 -27.68 -2.39
CA PRO A 381 11.82 -27.38 -1.01
C PRO A 381 11.96 -25.90 -0.63
N LEU A 382 12.92 -25.17 -1.18
CA LEU A 382 13.07 -23.74 -0.91
C LEU A 382 11.94 -22.92 -1.56
N VAL A 383 11.53 -23.26 -2.78
CA VAL A 383 10.33 -22.68 -3.42
C VAL A 383 9.11 -22.93 -2.55
N ALA A 384 8.91 -24.17 -2.09
CA ALA A 384 7.77 -24.54 -1.26
C ALA A 384 7.76 -23.81 0.08
N GLY A 385 8.91 -23.74 0.77
CA GLY A 385 9.06 -23.01 2.03
C GLY A 385 8.83 -21.51 1.88
N THR A 386 9.38 -20.91 0.84
CA THR A 386 9.17 -19.46 0.56
C THR A 386 7.71 -19.15 0.26
N PHE A 387 7.05 -19.98 -0.57
CA PHE A 387 5.63 -19.82 -0.85
C PHE A 387 4.78 -19.97 0.42
N LEU A 388 5.09 -20.98 1.25
CA LEU A 388 4.39 -21.22 2.51
C LEU A 388 4.50 -20.01 3.45
N VAL A 389 5.72 -19.52 3.70
CA VAL A 389 5.93 -18.36 4.60
C VAL A 389 5.21 -17.13 4.06
N SER A 390 5.31 -16.85 2.75
CA SER A 390 4.63 -15.70 2.13
C SER A 390 3.10 -15.84 2.18
N GLY A 391 2.59 -17.06 1.98
CA GLY A 391 1.18 -17.38 2.08
C GLY A 391 0.65 -17.28 3.52
N LEU A 392 1.39 -17.80 4.49
CA LEU A 392 1.04 -17.67 5.91
C LEU A 392 1.09 -16.21 6.39
N ALA A 393 2.01 -15.41 5.87
CA ALA A 393 2.02 -13.96 6.09
C ALA A 393 0.78 -13.28 5.50
N SER A 394 0.32 -13.72 4.33
CA SER A 394 -0.87 -13.20 3.65
C SER A 394 -2.18 -13.53 4.40
N ILE A 395 -2.25 -14.66 5.09
CA ILE A 395 -3.42 -15.08 5.89
C ILE A 395 -3.27 -14.80 7.39
N ALA A 396 -2.43 -13.84 7.72
CA ALA A 396 -2.30 -13.31 9.08
C ALA A 396 -1.89 -14.34 10.15
N LEU A 397 -0.91 -15.24 9.84
CA LEU A 397 -0.38 -16.11 10.87
C LEU A 397 0.43 -15.32 11.92
N PRO A 398 0.20 -15.54 13.25
CA PRO A 398 0.99 -14.89 14.30
C PRO A 398 2.51 -15.05 14.11
N GLY A 399 3.26 -13.95 14.33
CA GLY A 399 4.71 -13.89 14.10
C GLY A 399 5.11 -13.46 12.68
N LEU A 400 4.16 -13.31 11.76
CA LEU A 400 4.37 -12.79 10.41
C LEU A 400 3.67 -11.44 10.21
N SER A 401 4.07 -10.71 9.17
CA SER A 401 3.70 -9.31 8.95
C SER A 401 2.20 -9.03 8.87
N GLY A 402 1.39 -10.00 8.42
CA GLY A 402 -0.05 -9.82 8.22
C GLY A 402 -0.88 -9.89 9.50
N PHE A 403 -0.39 -10.53 10.56
CA PHE A 403 -1.19 -10.80 11.76
C PHE A 403 -1.60 -9.53 12.51
N VAL A 404 -0.64 -8.70 12.87
CA VAL A 404 -0.91 -7.50 13.68
C VAL A 404 -1.87 -6.55 12.98
N PRO A 405 -1.68 -6.17 11.70
CA PRO A 405 -2.59 -5.25 11.04
C PRO A 405 -4.00 -5.83 10.89
N GLU A 406 -4.16 -7.11 10.55
CA GLU A 406 -5.48 -7.74 10.43
C GLU A 406 -6.19 -7.82 11.78
N TRP A 407 -5.47 -8.20 12.83
CA TRP A 407 -5.96 -8.18 14.20
C TRP A 407 -6.44 -6.79 14.63
N MET A 408 -5.66 -5.74 14.33
CA MET A 408 -6.02 -4.35 14.65
C MET A 408 -7.27 -3.90 13.90
N VAL A 409 -7.40 -4.23 12.61
CA VAL A 409 -8.60 -3.92 11.82
C VAL A 409 -9.81 -4.63 12.41
N LEU A 410 -9.70 -5.91 12.73
CA LEU A 410 -10.81 -6.69 13.31
C LEU A 410 -11.22 -6.15 14.67
N THR A 411 -10.29 -6.00 15.60
CA THR A 411 -10.61 -5.53 16.97
C THR A 411 -11.20 -4.14 16.96
N GLY A 412 -10.65 -3.21 16.16
CA GLY A 412 -11.21 -1.88 16.00
C GLY A 412 -12.58 -1.89 15.32
N THR A 413 -12.85 -2.80 14.38
CA THR A 413 -14.16 -2.96 13.74
C THR A 413 -15.18 -3.51 14.73
N PHE A 414 -14.83 -4.54 15.52
CA PHE A 414 -15.72 -5.09 16.55
C PHE A 414 -16.11 -4.07 17.61
N SER A 415 -15.23 -3.15 17.99
CA SER A 415 -15.54 -2.10 18.95
C SER A 415 -16.61 -1.11 18.46
N VAL A 416 -16.80 -1.00 17.13
CA VAL A 416 -17.79 -0.12 16.50
C VAL A 416 -19.04 -0.89 16.05
N SER A 417 -18.85 -2.06 15.43
CA SER A 417 -19.96 -2.83 14.86
C SER A 417 -19.69 -4.34 14.92
N LEU A 418 -20.48 -5.03 15.73
CA LEU A 418 -20.45 -6.49 15.83
C LEU A 418 -20.77 -7.17 14.49
N ALA A 419 -21.70 -6.60 13.70
CA ALA A 419 -22.11 -7.16 12.42
C ALA A 419 -20.99 -7.09 11.37
N LEU A 420 -20.33 -5.91 11.24
CA LEU A 420 -19.20 -5.74 10.30
C LEU A 420 -17.98 -6.55 10.74
N GLY A 421 -17.68 -6.59 12.05
CA GLY A 421 -16.62 -7.40 12.60
C GLY A 421 -16.85 -8.90 12.34
N GLY A 422 -18.05 -9.39 12.61
CA GLY A 422 -18.44 -10.78 12.33
C GLY A 422 -18.34 -11.14 10.84
N ALA A 423 -18.80 -10.25 9.96
CA ALA A 423 -18.67 -10.44 8.51
C ALA A 423 -17.19 -10.46 8.04
N ALA A 424 -16.35 -9.60 8.63
CA ALA A 424 -14.92 -9.58 8.32
C ALA A 424 -14.21 -10.87 8.77
N VAL A 425 -14.57 -11.45 9.93
CA VAL A 425 -14.03 -12.74 10.41
C VAL A 425 -14.36 -13.89 9.44
N VAL A 426 -15.53 -13.87 8.77
CA VAL A 426 -15.82 -14.85 7.71
C VAL A 426 -14.76 -14.77 6.61
N GLY A 427 -14.29 -13.56 6.27
CA GLY A 427 -13.18 -13.37 5.32
C GLY A 427 -11.88 -14.02 5.77
N VAL A 428 -11.55 -13.98 7.06
CA VAL A 428 -10.35 -14.64 7.62
C VAL A 428 -10.43 -16.16 7.46
N VAL A 429 -11.61 -16.76 7.72
CA VAL A 429 -11.82 -18.19 7.52
C VAL A 429 -11.66 -18.56 6.04
N ILE A 430 -12.23 -17.78 5.14
CA ILE A 430 -12.07 -17.95 3.69
C ILE A 430 -10.59 -17.82 3.29
N ALA A 431 -9.84 -16.91 3.93
CA ALA A 431 -8.42 -16.72 3.68
C ALA A 431 -7.59 -17.97 3.96
N ALA A 432 -7.86 -18.66 5.05
CA ALA A 432 -7.21 -19.93 5.35
C ALA A 432 -7.45 -20.96 4.22
N VAL A 433 -8.67 -21.04 3.69
CA VAL A 433 -9.03 -21.97 2.61
C VAL A 433 -8.32 -21.64 1.31
N TYR A 434 -8.37 -20.38 0.85
CA TYR A 434 -7.78 -20.00 -0.45
C TYR A 434 -6.25 -20.09 -0.48
N MET A 435 -5.58 -20.15 0.66
CA MET A 435 -4.11 -20.29 0.72
C MET A 435 -3.68 -21.73 0.98
N LEU A 436 -4.28 -22.40 1.98
CA LEU A 436 -3.83 -23.73 2.38
C LEU A 436 -4.24 -24.82 1.39
N LEU A 437 -5.42 -24.70 0.77
CA LEU A 437 -5.88 -25.69 -0.20
C LEU A 437 -5.02 -25.71 -1.48
N PRO A 438 -4.71 -24.57 -2.14
CA PRO A 438 -3.76 -24.55 -3.25
C PRO A 438 -2.36 -24.99 -2.84
N TYR A 439 -1.89 -24.58 -1.65
CA TYR A 439 -0.60 -25.07 -1.13
C TYR A 439 -0.57 -26.59 -1.09
N GLN A 440 -1.60 -27.21 -0.51
CA GLN A 440 -1.70 -28.68 -0.45
C GLN A 440 -1.69 -29.29 -1.86
N ARG A 441 -2.46 -28.76 -2.81
CA ARG A 441 -2.55 -29.29 -4.17
C ARG A 441 -1.24 -29.19 -4.94
N VAL A 442 -0.55 -28.06 -4.84
CA VAL A 442 0.68 -27.75 -5.60
C VAL A 442 1.91 -28.40 -4.98
N PHE A 443 2.05 -28.33 -3.65
CA PHE A 443 3.32 -28.64 -3.00
C PHE A 443 3.38 -30.05 -2.40
N THR A 444 2.24 -30.69 -2.10
CA THR A 444 2.23 -32.03 -1.52
C THR A 444 1.99 -33.11 -2.57
N GLY A 445 2.15 -34.38 -2.18
CA GLY A 445 1.97 -35.53 -3.08
C GLY A 445 3.25 -35.99 -3.76
N ALA A 446 3.09 -36.72 -4.87
CA ALA A 446 4.19 -37.19 -5.70
C ALA A 446 4.46 -36.19 -6.84
N PRO A 447 5.73 -35.81 -7.12
CA PRO A 447 6.04 -34.99 -8.26
C PRO A 447 5.80 -35.74 -9.57
N ALA A 448 5.43 -35.03 -10.62
CA ALA A 448 5.38 -35.57 -11.96
C ALA A 448 6.81 -36.04 -12.40
N PRO A 449 6.93 -37.16 -13.12
CA PRO A 449 8.23 -37.73 -13.48
C PRO A 449 9.16 -36.76 -14.19
N GLU A 450 8.62 -35.91 -15.05
CA GLU A 450 9.38 -34.88 -15.80
C GLU A 450 9.96 -33.76 -14.92
N ARG A 451 9.52 -33.63 -13.68
CA ARG A 451 9.99 -32.62 -12.73
C ARG A 451 11.03 -33.14 -11.74
N VAL A 452 11.25 -34.46 -11.71
CA VAL A 452 12.27 -35.05 -10.86
C VAL A 452 13.64 -34.57 -11.31
N GLY A 453 14.41 -33.97 -10.37
CA GLY A 453 15.71 -33.35 -10.69
C GLY A 453 15.65 -31.88 -11.11
N SER A 454 14.48 -31.25 -11.12
CA SER A 454 14.38 -29.79 -11.32
C SER A 454 15.20 -29.03 -10.27
N PRO A 455 15.99 -28.03 -10.66
CA PRO A 455 16.78 -27.24 -9.71
C PRO A 455 15.87 -26.41 -8.81
N ASP A 456 16.23 -26.25 -7.53
CA ASP A 456 15.58 -25.34 -6.60
C ASP A 456 16.09 -23.89 -6.80
N LEU A 457 15.76 -22.97 -5.87
CA LEU A 457 16.18 -21.56 -5.94
C LEU A 457 17.69 -21.42 -6.06
N ASP A 458 18.14 -20.71 -7.08
CA ASP A 458 19.54 -20.36 -7.27
C ASP A 458 20.01 -19.27 -6.29
N GLY A 459 21.32 -18.95 -6.27
CA GLY A 459 21.89 -17.95 -5.35
C GLY A 459 21.29 -16.56 -5.52
N ARG A 460 20.99 -16.14 -6.75
CA ARG A 460 20.36 -14.86 -7.05
C ARG A 460 18.91 -14.82 -6.57
N GLU A 461 18.15 -15.88 -6.82
CA GLU A 461 16.75 -15.99 -6.38
C GLU A 461 16.64 -16.02 -4.86
N ARG A 462 17.59 -16.67 -4.16
CA ARG A 462 17.70 -16.58 -2.69
C ARG A 462 17.97 -15.16 -2.23
N LEU A 463 18.86 -14.43 -2.92
CA LEU A 463 19.14 -13.03 -2.61
C LEU A 463 17.90 -12.13 -2.78
N VAL A 464 16.95 -12.53 -3.61
CA VAL A 464 15.66 -11.84 -3.78
C VAL A 464 14.67 -12.20 -2.66
N VAL A 465 14.47 -13.48 -2.36
CA VAL A 465 13.41 -13.90 -1.44
C VAL A 465 13.79 -13.75 0.03
N VAL A 466 15.07 -13.90 0.39
CA VAL A 466 15.52 -13.82 1.79
C VAL A 466 15.25 -12.44 2.41
N PRO A 467 15.56 -11.30 1.77
CA PRO A 467 15.21 -9.99 2.33
C PRO A 467 13.70 -9.79 2.51
N VAL A 468 12.89 -10.30 1.57
CA VAL A 468 11.41 -10.20 1.68
C VAL A 468 10.90 -11.00 2.87
N ILE A 469 11.37 -12.24 3.07
CA ILE A 469 11.01 -13.08 4.22
C ILE A 469 11.50 -12.43 5.51
N ALA A 470 12.73 -11.93 5.54
CA ALA A 470 13.31 -11.25 6.70
C ALA A 470 12.47 -10.01 7.09
N ALA A 471 12.02 -9.22 6.11
CA ALA A 471 11.15 -8.08 6.34
C ALA A 471 9.77 -8.49 6.88
N MET A 472 9.18 -9.59 6.36
CA MET A 472 7.91 -10.13 6.89
C MET A 472 8.04 -10.59 8.34
N LEU A 473 9.14 -11.26 8.71
CA LEU A 473 9.42 -11.69 10.07
C LEU A 473 9.70 -10.49 10.98
N ALA A 474 10.53 -9.54 10.54
CA ALA A 474 10.85 -8.34 11.31
C ALA A 474 9.58 -7.54 11.64
N LEU A 475 8.70 -7.34 10.66
CA LEU A 475 7.44 -6.62 10.86
C LEU A 475 6.45 -7.43 11.73
N GLY A 476 6.44 -8.75 11.62
CA GLY A 476 5.60 -9.62 12.45
C GLY A 476 6.04 -9.68 13.92
N LEU A 477 7.35 -9.62 14.18
CA LEU A 477 7.92 -9.69 15.53
C LEU A 477 8.07 -8.31 16.20
N ALA A 478 8.26 -7.24 15.41
CA ALA A 478 8.45 -5.88 15.91
C ALA A 478 7.55 -4.86 15.16
N PRO A 479 6.21 -5.02 15.19
CA PRO A 479 5.28 -4.13 14.50
C PRO A 479 5.25 -2.71 15.08
N GLY A 480 5.75 -2.54 16.33
CA GLY A 480 5.71 -1.28 17.08
C GLY A 480 6.33 -0.09 16.32
N VAL A 481 7.33 -0.33 15.49
CA VAL A 481 7.96 0.74 14.68
C VAL A 481 6.95 1.39 13.73
N LEU A 482 6.13 0.61 13.03
CA LEU A 482 5.11 1.14 12.12
C LEU A 482 3.86 1.60 12.86
N THR A 483 3.39 0.83 13.85
CA THR A 483 2.18 1.21 14.59
C THR A 483 2.36 2.53 15.34
N SER A 484 3.52 2.79 15.95
CA SER A 484 3.80 4.08 16.58
C SER A 484 3.92 5.22 15.56
N ALA A 485 4.53 4.97 14.40
CA ALA A 485 4.66 5.98 13.35
C ALA A 485 3.30 6.40 12.73
N PHE A 486 2.27 5.53 12.81
CA PHE A 486 0.96 5.80 12.22
C PHE A 486 -0.10 6.25 13.22
N ASP A 487 0.18 6.19 14.54
CA ASP A 487 -0.83 6.36 15.59
C ASP A 487 -1.59 7.70 15.51
N ASP A 488 -0.87 8.80 15.38
CA ASP A 488 -1.49 10.13 15.28
C ASP A 488 -2.23 10.33 13.94
N VAL A 489 -1.72 9.81 12.83
CA VAL A 489 -2.42 9.84 11.54
C VAL A 489 -3.70 9.01 11.64
N ALA A 490 -3.65 7.84 12.27
CA ALA A 490 -4.80 6.97 12.51
C ALA A 490 -5.87 7.65 13.37
N ARG A 491 -5.45 8.40 14.39
CA ARG A 491 -6.36 9.21 15.21
C ARG A 491 -7.08 10.25 14.38
N GLN A 492 -6.37 10.98 13.52
CA GLN A 492 -6.99 11.98 12.63
C GLN A 492 -7.98 11.33 11.65
N VAL A 493 -7.62 10.18 11.05
CA VAL A 493 -8.50 9.39 10.17
C VAL A 493 -9.78 8.99 10.91
N ALA A 494 -9.66 8.43 12.11
CA ALA A 494 -10.81 8.00 12.91
C ALA A 494 -11.74 9.18 13.25
N LEU A 495 -11.18 10.30 13.72
CA LEU A 495 -11.96 11.49 14.06
C LEU A 495 -12.69 12.09 12.84
N THR A 496 -12.09 12.01 11.66
CA THR A 496 -12.71 12.50 10.43
C THR A 496 -13.98 11.72 10.06
N VAL A 497 -14.00 10.42 10.30
CA VAL A 497 -15.12 9.52 9.93
C VAL A 497 -16.18 9.42 11.03
N THR A 498 -15.81 9.65 12.31
CA THR A 498 -16.74 9.54 13.44
C THR A 498 -17.75 10.68 13.45
N THR A 499 -19.02 10.37 13.68
CA THR A 499 -20.06 11.38 13.89
C THR A 499 -19.92 12.03 15.28
N SER A 500 -20.34 13.30 15.42
CA SER A 500 -20.25 14.06 16.67
C SER A 500 -20.85 13.35 17.88
N SER A 501 -21.95 12.59 17.71
CA SER A 501 -22.59 11.80 18.78
C SER A 501 -21.74 10.60 19.23
N GLN A 502 -20.98 9.98 18.34
CA GLN A 502 -20.08 8.87 18.66
C GLN A 502 -18.76 9.36 19.28
N ALA A 503 -18.31 10.55 18.90
CA ALA A 503 -17.11 11.18 19.48
C ALA A 503 -17.32 11.49 20.96
N GLU A 504 -18.50 11.98 21.37
CA GLU A 504 -18.84 12.22 22.78
C GLU A 504 -18.93 10.94 23.60
N THR A 505 -19.45 9.85 23.03
CA THR A 505 -19.55 8.54 23.70
C THR A 505 -18.15 7.91 23.88
N SER A 506 -17.28 8.02 22.89
CA SER A 506 -15.91 7.51 22.97
C SER A 506 -15.04 8.30 23.94
N ALA A 507 -15.23 9.62 24.01
CA ALA A 507 -14.51 10.48 24.97
C ALA A 507 -14.94 10.19 26.42
N ARG A 508 -16.23 9.88 26.66
CA ARG A 508 -16.74 9.49 27.98
C ARG A 508 -16.25 8.11 28.42
N GLY A 509 -16.15 7.15 27.50
CA GLY A 509 -15.64 5.80 27.81
C GLY A 509 -14.15 5.75 28.12
N ALA A 510 -13.36 6.71 27.64
CA ALA A 510 -11.93 6.80 27.94
C ALA A 510 -11.63 7.51 29.28
N GLY A 511 -12.62 8.24 29.86
CA GLY A 511 -12.50 8.94 31.14
C GLY A 511 -12.91 8.13 32.36
N ASP A 512 -13.56 6.97 32.21
CA ASP A 512 -14.08 6.14 33.28
C ASP A 512 -13.24 4.87 33.50
N SER A 513 -11.93 5.06 33.73
CA SER A 513 -11.12 4.04 34.40
C SER A 513 -11.28 4.26 35.90
N PRO A 514 -11.79 3.31 36.67
CA PRO A 514 -11.84 3.44 38.12
C PRO A 514 -10.43 3.47 38.66
N ASP A 515 -10.07 4.58 39.27
CA ASP A 515 -8.87 4.75 40.05
C ASP A 515 -8.90 3.75 41.21
N ALA A 516 -8.25 2.62 41.05
CA ALA A 516 -8.05 1.63 42.09
C ALA A 516 -6.77 2.01 42.87
N GLY A 517 -6.94 2.77 43.91
CA GLY A 517 -5.77 3.07 44.76
C GLY A 517 -6.06 3.74 46.06
N GLY A 518 -6.07 2.95 47.15
CA GLY A 518 -5.59 3.41 48.42
C GLY A 518 -6.55 3.52 49.58
N ALA A 519 -6.81 2.39 50.20
CA ALA A 519 -7.14 2.31 51.61
C ALA A 519 -5.90 2.62 52.47
N THR A 520 -6.16 3.03 53.70
CA THR A 520 -5.39 3.23 54.93
C THR A 520 -5.21 4.70 55.26
N ASP A 521 -5.46 5.23 56.45
CA ASP A 521 -5.55 4.64 57.79
C ASP A 521 -6.31 5.55 58.72
N ALA A 522 -7.01 4.95 59.68
CA ALA A 522 -7.62 5.59 60.81
C ALA A 522 -6.56 6.04 61.81
N SER A 523 -6.78 7.11 62.55
CA SER A 523 -6.56 7.16 63.99
C SER A 523 -6.69 8.55 64.58
N ALA A 524 -7.53 8.60 65.59
CA ALA A 524 -7.45 9.30 66.87
C ALA A 524 -7.61 10.84 66.90
N ALA A 525 -8.75 11.29 67.32
CA ALA A 525 -9.09 11.64 68.70
C ALA A 525 -8.51 12.98 69.19
N SER A 526 -9.43 13.73 69.72
CA SER A 526 -9.38 14.44 70.99
C SER A 526 -9.34 15.95 70.99
N THR A 527 -10.45 16.45 71.50
CA THR A 527 -10.62 17.51 72.50
C THR A 527 -10.27 18.94 72.12
N ALA A 528 -11.34 19.71 72.02
CA ALA A 528 -11.84 20.59 73.12
C ALA A 528 -11.15 21.97 73.21
N THR A 529 -11.91 22.91 73.20
CA THR A 529 -12.21 24.02 74.10
C THR A 529 -11.88 25.41 73.61
N GLU A 530 -12.97 26.14 73.53
CA GLU A 530 -13.21 27.49 74.03
C GLU A 530 -12.17 28.62 73.88
N GLY A 531 -12.73 29.75 73.53
CA GLY A 531 -12.28 31.02 74.06
C GLY A 531 -12.33 32.18 73.09
N ASN A 532 -13.43 32.74 72.84
CA ASN A 532 -13.95 34.06 73.28
C ASN A 532 -13.01 35.28 73.12
N THR A 533 -13.58 36.34 72.55
CA THR A 533 -13.40 37.79 72.72
C THR A 533 -12.15 38.46 72.15
N LYS A 534 -12.26 39.28 71.21
CA LYS A 534 -12.68 40.69 71.14
C LYS A 534 -12.62 41.18 69.69
#